data_30550ab91e57f84e620ac9b02ce4befd
#
_entry.id   30550ab91e57f84e620ac9b02ce4befd
#
_cell.length_a   1.000
_cell.length_b   1.000
_cell.length_c   1.000
_cell.angle_alpha   90.00
_cell.angle_beta   90.00
_cell.angle_gamma   90.00
#
_symmetry.space_group_name_H-M   'P 1'
#
loop_
_entity.id
_entity.type
_entity.pdbx_description
1 polymer ?
#
loop_
_entity_poly.entity_id
_entity_poly.type
_entity_poly.pdbx_seq_one_letter_code
_entity_poly.pdbx_strand_id
1 'polypeptide(L)'
;MFRFRSILPDRKILYTIRNIITQVDMTPDISSKAPNVAKPSHFEFDERIGHQLLAYAKRVVGRGLIHNSLGNIAIRVAHPDHPHGVAYTKHSGISLEEMTMENVVVTDIPTEALIHGATPTSVGHRLNREIFRLRPDVNAVIHVHHDETIAFLASRPDAKIRAMSLEYPYVMAKPPCIVPSHLDVEDDVGPLGDFVHGTNALVMIRHGITSMGRNISEAYHRMNTLTSEVRRNILTEEMCARLGTQPIYLTQKEVDWMYSQAEDVIYPTSS
;
A
#
# COMPACT_ATOMS: atom_id res chain seq x y z
N MET A 1 28.29 -15.94 33.86
CA MET A 1 27.22 -15.68 34.82
C MET A 1 26.79 -14.23 34.65
N PHE A 2 25.93 -13.94 33.66
CA PHE A 2 25.44 -12.60 33.36
C PHE A 2 23.98 -12.48 33.81
N ARG A 3 23.72 -11.55 34.72
CA ARG A 3 22.37 -11.26 35.25
C ARG A 3 21.67 -10.32 34.29
N PHE A 4 20.57 -10.77 33.68
CA PHE A 4 19.59 -9.89 33.02
C PHE A 4 18.78 -9.15 34.08
N ARG A 5 18.85 -7.82 34.08
CA ARG A 5 17.89 -6.94 34.77
C ARG A 5 16.70 -6.70 33.84
N SER A 6 15.55 -7.17 34.26
CA SER A 6 14.26 -6.84 33.68
C SER A 6 13.90 -5.38 33.98
N ILE A 7 13.72 -4.57 32.94
CA ILE A 7 13.13 -3.23 33.07
C ILE A 7 11.64 -3.39 32.78
N LEU A 8 10.82 -3.34 33.83
CA LEU A 8 9.36 -3.20 33.71
C LEU A 8 8.99 -1.71 33.57
N PRO A 9 8.08 -1.36 32.64
CA PRO A 9 7.63 0.01 32.52
C PRO A 9 6.67 0.40 33.66
N ASP A 10 6.80 1.64 34.06
CA ASP A 10 6.14 2.30 35.20
C ASP A 10 4.61 2.38 35.06
N ARG A 11 3.89 1.99 36.11
CA ARG A 11 2.42 1.87 36.20
C ARG A 11 1.66 3.22 36.30
N LYS A 12 2.19 4.32 35.80
CA LYS A 12 1.57 5.66 35.95
C LYS A 12 0.80 6.20 34.73
N ILE A 13 0.66 5.44 33.65
CA ILE A 13 -0.02 5.92 32.41
C ILE A 13 -1.50 5.46 32.31
N LEU A 14 -2.03 4.71 33.27
CA LEU A 14 -3.40 4.15 33.20
C LEU A 14 -4.47 4.90 34.01
N TYR A 15 -4.25 6.16 34.43
CA TYR A 15 -5.19 6.85 35.35
C TYR A 15 -5.70 8.23 34.87
N THR A 16 -5.72 8.52 33.56
CA THR A 16 -6.20 9.86 33.12
C THR A 16 -7.35 9.82 32.09
N ILE A 17 -8.08 8.72 31.95
CA ILE A 17 -9.29 8.68 31.10
C ILE A 17 -10.48 8.20 31.93
N ARG A 18 -10.80 8.91 33.00
CA ARG A 18 -12.13 8.89 33.67
C ARG A 18 -12.27 10.18 34.45
N ASN A 19 -12.94 11.13 33.85
CA ASN A 19 -13.72 12.21 34.50
C ASN A 19 -13.65 13.50 33.68
N ILE A 20 -14.47 13.61 32.64
CA ILE A 20 -15.06 14.87 32.16
C ILE A 20 -16.41 14.48 31.51
N ILE A 21 -17.41 14.24 32.33
CA ILE A 21 -18.82 14.36 31.94
C ILE A 21 -19.48 15.10 33.10
N THR A 22 -19.64 16.41 32.97
CA THR A 22 -20.68 17.14 33.67
C THR A 22 -21.03 18.40 32.88
N GLN A 23 -22.21 18.37 32.33
CA GLN A 23 -23.20 19.45 32.13
C GLN A 23 -22.71 20.84 31.69
N VAL A 24 -23.06 21.22 30.48
CA VAL A 24 -23.54 22.59 30.21
C VAL A 24 -24.81 22.47 29.37
N ASP A 25 -25.91 22.82 29.99
CA ASP A 25 -27.22 23.03 29.39
C ASP A 25 -27.20 24.42 28.73
N MET A 26 -27.23 24.47 27.39
CA MET A 26 -27.47 25.70 26.64
C MET A 26 -28.27 25.35 25.37
N THR A 27 -29.55 25.59 25.44
CA THR A 27 -30.44 25.65 24.26
C THR A 27 -30.09 26.88 23.42
N PRO A 28 -29.69 26.72 22.16
CA PRO A 28 -29.61 27.84 21.21
C PRO A 28 -30.93 28.00 20.45
N ASP A 29 -31.35 29.22 20.36
CA ASP A 29 -32.42 29.76 19.56
C ASP A 29 -32.30 29.34 18.08
N ILE A 30 -33.30 28.58 17.56
CA ILE A 30 -33.34 28.11 16.17
C ILE A 30 -34.19 29.07 15.37
N SER A 31 -33.57 30.16 14.92
CA SER A 31 -34.13 31.04 13.89
C SER A 31 -33.02 31.58 12.97
N SER A 32 -32.39 30.71 12.17
CA SER A 32 -31.67 31.15 10.99
C SER A 32 -31.86 30.11 9.87
N LYS A 33 -32.25 30.62 8.70
CA LYS A 33 -32.46 29.87 7.45
C LYS A 33 -31.39 28.81 7.25
N ALA A 34 -31.81 27.54 7.25
CA ALA A 34 -30.95 26.42 6.90
C ALA A 34 -30.28 26.70 5.53
N PRO A 35 -28.95 26.58 5.42
CA PRO A 35 -28.30 26.58 4.13
C PRO A 35 -28.90 25.46 3.30
N ASN A 36 -29.08 25.72 2.02
CA ASN A 36 -29.60 24.77 1.03
C ASN A 36 -28.60 23.59 0.98
N VAL A 37 -28.86 22.57 1.81
CA VAL A 37 -28.08 21.35 1.81
C VAL A 37 -28.37 20.67 0.47
N ALA A 38 -27.43 20.74 -0.45
CA ALA A 38 -27.46 19.94 -1.67
C ALA A 38 -27.82 18.49 -1.25
N LYS A 39 -28.84 17.92 -1.88
CA LYS A 39 -29.21 16.52 -1.64
C LYS A 39 -27.92 15.71 -1.78
N PRO A 40 -27.59 14.81 -0.82
CA PRO A 40 -26.44 13.94 -0.99
C PRO A 40 -26.59 13.23 -2.33
N SER A 41 -25.59 13.35 -3.21
CA SER A 41 -25.54 12.59 -4.44
C SER A 41 -25.65 11.13 -4.06
N HIS A 42 -26.51 10.39 -4.73
CA HIS A 42 -26.71 8.98 -4.45
C HIS A 42 -25.48 8.24 -4.98
N PHE A 43 -24.50 7.88 -4.09
CA PHE A 43 -23.38 7.04 -4.48
C PHE A 43 -23.90 5.69 -4.96
N GLU A 44 -23.58 5.33 -6.20
CA GLU A 44 -23.89 4.02 -6.77
C GLU A 44 -22.61 3.16 -6.69
N PHE A 45 -22.68 2.06 -5.97
CA PHE A 45 -21.59 1.11 -5.84
C PHE A 45 -21.36 0.38 -7.17
N ASP A 46 -20.17 0.49 -7.75
CA ASP A 46 -19.81 -0.24 -8.97
C ASP A 46 -19.32 -1.66 -8.62
N GLU A 47 -20.18 -2.64 -8.81
CA GLU A 47 -19.88 -4.06 -8.56
C GLU A 47 -18.70 -4.56 -9.40
N ARG A 48 -18.47 -4.02 -10.60
CA ARG A 48 -17.35 -4.42 -11.46
C ARG A 48 -16.02 -4.12 -10.78
N ILE A 49 -15.89 -2.96 -10.14
CA ILE A 49 -14.70 -2.57 -9.38
C ILE A 49 -14.55 -3.47 -8.15
N GLY A 50 -15.63 -3.77 -7.45
CA GLY A 50 -15.61 -4.75 -6.35
C GLY A 50 -15.12 -6.12 -6.81
N HIS A 51 -15.62 -6.65 -7.91
CA HIS A 51 -15.17 -7.93 -8.48
C HIS A 51 -13.71 -7.90 -8.92
N GLN A 52 -13.23 -6.80 -9.52
CA GLN A 52 -11.82 -6.64 -9.84
C GLN A 52 -10.96 -6.68 -8.58
N LEU A 53 -11.34 -5.94 -7.55
CA LEU A 53 -10.63 -5.92 -6.27
C LEU A 53 -10.49 -7.34 -5.70
N LEU A 54 -11.60 -8.11 -5.63
CA LEU A 54 -11.62 -9.48 -5.15
C LEU A 54 -10.76 -10.43 -6.01
N ALA A 55 -10.83 -10.29 -7.33
CA ALA A 55 -10.05 -11.12 -8.24
C ALA A 55 -8.55 -10.94 -8.03
N TYR A 56 -8.09 -9.70 -7.84
CA TYR A 56 -6.68 -9.42 -7.60
C TYR A 56 -6.24 -9.73 -6.17
N ALA A 57 -7.10 -9.56 -5.17
CA ALA A 57 -6.85 -10.03 -3.81
C ALA A 57 -6.54 -11.54 -3.80
N LYS A 58 -7.39 -12.35 -4.45
CA LYS A 58 -7.18 -13.80 -4.59
C LYS A 58 -5.88 -14.14 -5.34
N ARG A 59 -5.52 -13.37 -6.39
CA ARG A 59 -4.26 -13.58 -7.12
C ARG A 59 -3.04 -13.29 -6.24
N VAL A 60 -3.07 -12.23 -5.44
CA VAL A 60 -2.00 -11.86 -4.50
C VAL A 60 -1.77 -12.97 -3.49
N VAL A 61 -2.86 -13.46 -2.87
CA VAL A 61 -2.80 -14.60 -1.94
C VAL A 61 -2.34 -15.88 -2.62
N GLY A 62 -2.91 -16.21 -3.78
CA GLY A 62 -2.54 -17.41 -4.54
C GLY A 62 -1.09 -17.46 -5.02
N ARG A 63 -0.40 -16.31 -5.04
CA ARG A 63 1.05 -16.22 -5.30
C ARG A 63 1.90 -16.33 -4.03
N GLY A 64 1.30 -16.43 -2.85
CA GLY A 64 2.01 -16.45 -1.57
C GLY A 64 2.67 -15.13 -1.20
N LEU A 65 2.14 -14.01 -1.71
CA LEU A 65 2.72 -12.69 -1.44
C LEU A 65 2.31 -12.14 -0.07
N ILE A 66 1.31 -12.74 0.55
CA ILE A 66 0.81 -12.40 1.89
C ILE A 66 0.14 -13.62 2.54
N HIS A 67 0.18 -13.71 3.86
CA HIS A 67 -0.26 -14.89 4.60
C HIS A 67 -1.14 -14.59 5.85
N ASN A 68 -1.58 -13.35 6.04
CA ASN A 68 -2.38 -12.94 7.20
C ASN A 68 -3.38 -11.83 6.85
N SER A 69 -4.00 -11.25 7.87
CA SER A 69 -4.96 -10.14 7.70
C SER A 69 -4.32 -8.79 7.39
N LEU A 70 -2.99 -8.70 7.48
CA LEU A 70 -2.23 -7.51 7.11
C LEU A 70 -2.16 -7.35 5.59
N GLY A 71 -1.72 -6.18 5.16
CA GLY A 71 -1.74 -5.83 3.74
C GLY A 71 -3.13 -5.39 3.27
N ASN A 72 -3.12 -4.74 2.13
CA ASN A 72 -4.34 -4.16 1.59
C ASN A 72 -4.23 -3.97 0.07
N ILE A 73 -5.36 -3.68 -0.53
CA ILE A 73 -5.51 -3.42 -1.95
C ILE A 73 -6.52 -2.28 -2.11
N ALA A 74 -6.25 -1.34 -2.99
CA ALA A 74 -7.16 -0.24 -3.27
C ALA A 74 -7.21 0.10 -4.75
N ILE A 75 -8.40 0.49 -5.21
CA ILE A 75 -8.65 1.01 -6.57
C ILE A 75 -9.30 2.38 -6.44
N ARG A 76 -8.70 3.40 -7.06
CA ARG A 76 -9.29 4.73 -7.19
C ARG A 76 -10.22 4.76 -8.40
N VAL A 77 -11.42 5.33 -8.19
CA VAL A 77 -12.40 5.57 -9.24
C VAL A 77 -12.75 7.06 -9.26
N ALA A 78 -12.78 7.67 -10.45
CA ALA A 78 -13.23 9.04 -10.59
C ALA A 78 -14.71 9.16 -10.19
N HIS A 79 -15.06 10.26 -9.50
CA HIS A 79 -16.43 10.51 -9.08
C HIS A 79 -16.74 12.02 -9.19
N PRO A 80 -17.90 12.42 -9.73
CA PRO A 80 -18.20 13.83 -9.98
C PRO A 80 -18.22 14.70 -8.70
N ASP A 81 -18.65 14.15 -7.56
CA ASP A 81 -18.76 14.88 -6.29
C ASP A 81 -17.50 14.75 -5.41
N HIS A 82 -16.49 13.98 -5.84
CA HIS A 82 -15.25 13.74 -5.13
C HIS A 82 -14.05 14.10 -6.03
N PRO A 83 -13.46 15.31 -5.91
CA PRO A 83 -12.44 15.81 -6.84
C PRO A 83 -11.19 14.93 -6.97
N HIS A 84 -10.84 14.18 -5.93
CA HIS A 84 -9.74 13.20 -5.94
C HIS A 84 -10.20 11.78 -6.30
N GLY A 85 -11.51 11.59 -6.58
CA GLY A 85 -12.14 10.30 -6.74
C GLY A 85 -12.46 9.63 -5.40
N VAL A 86 -12.94 8.41 -5.48
CA VAL A 86 -13.23 7.53 -4.34
C VAL A 86 -12.34 6.30 -4.38
N ALA A 87 -12.03 5.73 -3.23
CA ALA A 87 -11.16 4.56 -3.12
C ALA A 87 -11.96 3.33 -2.64
N TYR A 88 -11.98 2.30 -3.48
CA TYR A 88 -12.47 0.97 -3.13
C TYR A 88 -11.35 0.19 -2.45
N THR A 89 -11.64 -0.43 -1.31
CA THR A 89 -10.68 -1.25 -0.56
C THR A 89 -11.39 -2.27 0.32
N LYS A 90 -10.64 -3.04 1.11
CA LYS A 90 -11.19 -3.93 2.12
C LYS A 90 -11.45 -3.22 3.45
N HIS A 91 -12.44 -3.69 4.22
CA HIS A 91 -12.59 -3.24 5.60
C HIS A 91 -11.49 -3.81 6.53
N SER A 92 -11.37 -3.25 7.70
CA SER A 92 -10.42 -3.69 8.73
C SER A 92 -10.74 -5.10 9.24
N GLY A 93 -9.71 -5.84 9.64
CA GLY A 93 -9.86 -7.11 10.38
C GLY A 93 -10.11 -8.34 9.52
N ILE A 94 -10.14 -8.22 8.18
CA ILE A 94 -10.27 -9.37 7.27
C ILE A 94 -9.01 -9.53 6.42
N SER A 95 -8.62 -10.76 6.08
CA SER A 95 -7.53 -11.02 5.14
C SER A 95 -7.97 -10.80 3.68
N LEU A 96 -7.00 -10.67 2.77
CA LEU A 96 -7.30 -10.61 1.33
C LEU A 96 -7.92 -11.92 0.81
N GLU A 97 -7.62 -13.04 1.45
CA GLU A 97 -8.16 -14.36 1.10
C GLU A 97 -9.65 -14.49 1.43
N GLU A 98 -10.06 -13.95 2.58
CA GLU A 98 -11.43 -14.04 3.10
C GLU A 98 -12.38 -13.00 2.49
N MET A 99 -11.86 -12.04 1.70
CA MET A 99 -12.69 -10.98 1.13
C MET A 99 -13.86 -11.49 0.30
N THR A 100 -15.04 -10.93 0.58
CA THR A 100 -16.25 -11.03 -0.24
C THR A 100 -16.71 -9.64 -0.67
N MET A 101 -17.75 -9.54 -1.50
CA MET A 101 -18.31 -8.23 -1.91
C MET A 101 -18.79 -7.41 -0.71
N GLU A 102 -19.31 -8.05 0.33
CA GLU A 102 -19.77 -7.39 1.57
C GLU A 102 -18.62 -6.74 2.37
N ASN A 103 -17.38 -7.18 2.12
CA ASN A 103 -16.20 -6.65 2.78
C ASN A 103 -15.54 -5.50 2.00
N VAL A 104 -16.06 -5.17 0.82
CA VAL A 104 -15.59 -4.01 0.07
C VAL A 104 -16.19 -2.75 0.67
N VAL A 105 -15.33 -1.80 0.97
CA VAL A 105 -15.72 -0.46 1.45
C VAL A 105 -15.21 0.60 0.50
N VAL A 106 -15.93 1.72 0.44
CA VAL A 106 -15.55 2.87 -0.38
C VAL A 106 -15.41 4.10 0.50
N THR A 107 -14.30 4.81 0.33
CA THR A 107 -14.01 6.03 1.08
C THR A 107 -13.73 7.20 0.17
N ASP A 108 -14.04 8.39 0.64
CA ASP A 108 -13.51 9.62 0.06
C ASP A 108 -11.99 9.72 0.31
N ILE A 109 -11.23 10.08 -0.73
CA ILE A 109 -9.77 10.03 -0.64
C ILE A 109 -9.23 11.07 0.36
N PRO A 110 -9.58 12.37 0.28
CA PRO A 110 -9.01 13.38 1.18
C PRO A 110 -9.57 13.35 2.60
N THR A 111 -10.87 13.06 2.78
CA THR A 111 -11.54 13.22 4.09
C THR A 111 -11.62 11.94 4.90
N GLU A 112 -11.30 10.78 4.31
CA GLU A 112 -11.44 9.45 4.90
C GLU A 112 -12.90 9.02 5.17
N ALA A 113 -13.87 9.86 4.81
CA ALA A 113 -15.27 9.57 5.03
C ALA A 113 -15.68 8.26 4.35
N LEU A 114 -16.36 7.40 5.11
CA LEU A 114 -16.94 6.16 4.57
C LEU A 114 -18.15 6.51 3.72
N ILE A 115 -18.11 6.14 2.43
CA ILE A 115 -19.19 6.37 1.45
C ILE A 115 -20.06 5.13 1.32
N HIS A 116 -19.44 3.94 1.30
CA HIS A 116 -20.13 2.65 1.20
C HIS A 116 -19.49 1.63 2.13
N GLY A 117 -20.31 0.73 2.69
CA GLY A 117 -19.91 -0.27 3.67
C GLY A 117 -20.22 0.17 5.11
N ALA A 118 -20.08 -0.75 6.06
CA ALA A 118 -20.43 -0.55 7.46
C ALA A 118 -19.23 -0.54 8.42
N THR A 119 -18.08 -1.00 7.95
CA THR A 119 -16.89 -1.21 8.77
C THR A 119 -15.76 -0.29 8.31
N PRO A 120 -15.00 0.32 9.22
CA PRO A 120 -13.85 1.14 8.87
C PRO A 120 -12.81 0.38 8.05
N THR A 121 -12.03 1.10 7.26
CA THR A 121 -10.89 0.55 6.51
C THR A 121 -9.74 0.14 7.44
N SER A 122 -8.82 -0.70 6.95
CA SER A 122 -7.56 -0.98 7.64
C SER A 122 -6.70 0.28 7.77
N VAL A 123 -5.81 0.32 8.76
CA VAL A 123 -4.87 1.45 9.00
C VAL A 123 -4.05 1.73 7.73
N GLY A 124 -3.54 0.71 7.06
CA GLY A 124 -2.75 0.85 5.83
C GLY A 124 -3.49 1.48 4.64
N HIS A 125 -4.81 1.65 4.72
CA HIS A 125 -5.54 2.39 3.69
C HIS A 125 -5.23 3.90 3.73
N ARG A 126 -4.74 4.43 4.85
CA ARG A 126 -4.24 5.81 4.95
C ARG A 126 -3.09 6.04 3.95
N LEU A 127 -2.13 5.12 3.89
CA LEU A 127 -1.05 5.14 2.89
C LEU A 127 -1.60 5.14 1.45
N ASN A 128 -2.58 4.28 1.14
CA ASN A 128 -3.17 4.21 -0.21
C ASN A 128 -3.81 5.54 -0.63
N ARG A 129 -4.60 6.15 0.26
CA ARG A 129 -5.26 7.44 -0.03
C ARG A 129 -4.23 8.55 -0.25
N GLU A 130 -3.19 8.61 0.56
CA GLU A 130 -2.14 9.61 0.42
C GLU A 130 -1.36 9.42 -0.89
N ILE A 131 -1.08 8.16 -1.30
CA ILE A 131 -0.52 7.88 -2.63
C ILE A 131 -1.45 8.42 -3.72
N PHE A 132 -2.76 8.14 -3.65
CA PHE A 132 -3.71 8.65 -4.63
C PHE A 132 -3.78 10.17 -4.66
N ARG A 133 -3.65 10.85 -3.52
CA ARG A 133 -3.63 12.30 -3.43
C ARG A 133 -2.38 12.91 -4.08
N LEU A 134 -1.21 12.31 -3.84
CA LEU A 134 0.09 12.80 -4.32
C LEU A 134 0.39 12.39 -5.78
N ARG A 135 -0.21 11.30 -6.26
CA ARG A 135 0.04 10.68 -7.56
C ARG A 135 -1.27 10.56 -8.37
N PRO A 136 -1.66 11.64 -9.11
CA PRO A 136 -2.86 11.60 -9.95
C PRO A 136 -2.84 10.53 -11.05
N ASP A 137 -1.67 10.06 -11.44
CA ASP A 137 -1.45 8.99 -12.43
C ASP A 137 -1.64 7.59 -11.86
N VAL A 138 -1.72 7.42 -10.53
CA VAL A 138 -1.91 6.13 -9.87
C VAL A 138 -3.38 5.90 -9.55
N ASN A 139 -3.97 4.81 -10.04
CA ASN A 139 -5.35 4.42 -9.77
C ASN A 139 -5.47 3.07 -9.05
N ALA A 140 -4.36 2.40 -8.79
CA ALA A 140 -4.38 1.19 -7.99
C ALA A 140 -3.11 1.05 -7.14
N VAL A 141 -3.30 0.53 -5.94
CA VAL A 141 -2.23 0.26 -4.97
C VAL A 141 -2.42 -1.14 -4.40
N ILE A 142 -1.34 -1.90 -4.30
CA ILE A 142 -1.29 -3.20 -3.62
C ILE A 142 -0.17 -3.13 -2.58
N HIS A 143 -0.51 -3.38 -1.33
CA HIS A 143 0.43 -3.48 -0.22
C HIS A 143 0.46 -4.89 0.34
N VAL A 144 1.65 -5.47 0.48
CA VAL A 144 1.88 -6.82 0.99
C VAL A 144 3.09 -6.89 1.93
N HIS A 145 3.01 -7.79 2.91
CA HIS A 145 4.13 -8.12 3.80
C HIS A 145 4.84 -9.37 3.26
N HIS A 146 5.67 -9.19 2.22
CA HIS A 146 6.34 -10.27 1.53
C HIS A 146 7.58 -10.76 2.29
N ASP A 147 7.54 -11.98 2.81
CA ASP A 147 8.55 -12.56 3.70
C ASP A 147 9.97 -12.51 3.12
N GLU A 148 10.14 -12.95 1.87
CA GLU A 148 11.46 -12.98 1.24
C GLU A 148 12.05 -11.56 1.08
N THR A 149 11.22 -10.55 0.81
CA THR A 149 11.70 -9.16 0.72
C THR A 149 12.09 -8.61 2.09
N ILE A 150 11.29 -8.89 3.10
CA ILE A 150 11.58 -8.49 4.48
C ILE A 150 12.88 -9.14 4.95
N ALA A 151 13.03 -10.45 4.74
CA ALA A 151 14.22 -11.21 5.12
C ALA A 151 15.47 -10.73 4.36
N PHE A 152 15.37 -10.54 3.05
CA PHE A 152 16.48 -10.09 2.22
C PHE A 152 17.02 -8.72 2.66
N LEU A 153 16.13 -7.73 2.85
CA LEU A 153 16.54 -6.39 3.26
C LEU A 153 16.97 -6.31 4.74
N ALA A 154 16.53 -7.25 5.57
CA ALA A 154 16.97 -7.37 6.95
C ALA A 154 18.30 -8.14 7.11
N SER A 155 18.74 -8.85 6.06
CA SER A 155 19.93 -9.72 6.14
C SER A 155 21.24 -8.92 6.32
N ARG A 156 21.30 -7.70 5.79
CA ARG A 156 22.46 -6.81 5.92
C ARG A 156 22.07 -5.34 5.68
N PRO A 157 22.80 -4.37 6.28
CA PRO A 157 22.46 -2.95 6.18
C PRO A 157 22.52 -2.37 4.76
N ASP A 158 23.35 -2.96 3.88
CA ASP A 158 23.59 -2.53 2.50
C ASP A 158 22.84 -3.37 1.45
N ALA A 159 21.88 -4.21 1.88
CA ALA A 159 21.08 -5.02 0.97
C ALA A 159 20.34 -4.13 -0.04
N LYS A 160 20.51 -4.45 -1.32
CA LYS A 160 19.89 -3.74 -2.44
C LYS A 160 19.28 -4.74 -3.42
N ILE A 161 18.09 -4.43 -3.90
CA ILE A 161 17.46 -5.19 -4.99
C ILE A 161 18.18 -4.77 -6.29
N ARG A 162 18.95 -5.66 -6.86
CA ARG A 162 19.74 -5.42 -8.08
C ARG A 162 19.09 -6.11 -9.27
N ALA A 163 19.07 -5.43 -10.42
CA ALA A 163 18.48 -5.97 -11.63
C ALA A 163 19.31 -7.13 -12.20
N MET A 164 18.68 -8.28 -12.35
CA MET A 164 19.24 -9.50 -12.95
C MET A 164 18.52 -9.86 -14.24
N SER A 165 17.22 -9.52 -14.33
CA SER A 165 16.41 -9.77 -15.53
C SER A 165 16.06 -8.47 -16.25
N LEU A 166 16.00 -8.52 -17.57
CA LEU A 166 15.59 -7.38 -18.41
C LEU A 166 14.12 -6.98 -18.14
N GLU A 167 13.27 -7.93 -17.78
CA GLU A 167 11.85 -7.68 -17.49
C GLU A 167 11.65 -6.81 -16.24
N TYR A 168 12.58 -6.89 -15.26
CA TYR A 168 12.43 -6.17 -14.01
C TYR A 168 12.38 -4.64 -14.21
N PRO A 169 13.38 -3.96 -14.77
CA PRO A 169 13.27 -2.51 -15.00
C PRO A 169 12.18 -2.17 -16.02
N TYR A 170 11.93 -3.03 -17.02
CA TYR A 170 10.90 -2.79 -18.03
C TYR A 170 9.48 -2.73 -17.42
N VAL A 171 9.09 -3.72 -16.62
CA VAL A 171 7.77 -3.77 -15.97
C VAL A 171 7.63 -2.74 -14.86
N MET A 172 8.69 -2.53 -14.09
CA MET A 172 8.70 -1.54 -13.02
C MET A 172 8.57 -0.10 -13.53
N ALA A 173 9.07 0.18 -14.74
CA ALA A 173 9.10 1.48 -15.41
C ALA A 173 9.83 2.61 -14.63
N LYS A 174 9.99 2.45 -13.33
CA LYS A 174 10.75 3.34 -12.43
C LYS A 174 11.40 2.49 -11.34
N PRO A 175 12.57 2.89 -10.81
CA PRO A 175 13.21 2.15 -9.73
C PRO A 175 12.33 2.14 -8.48
N PRO A 176 12.30 1.03 -7.71
CA PRO A 176 11.65 1.03 -6.42
C PRO A 176 12.38 1.96 -5.46
N CYS A 177 11.63 2.65 -4.62
CA CYS A 177 12.17 3.49 -3.56
C CYS A 177 12.22 2.68 -2.25
N ILE A 178 13.42 2.53 -1.68
CA ILE A 178 13.59 1.91 -0.37
C ILE A 178 13.41 3.01 0.69
N VAL A 179 12.34 2.88 1.47
CA VAL A 179 12.04 3.81 2.58
C VAL A 179 12.97 3.50 3.75
N PRO A 180 13.62 4.52 4.34
CA PRO A 180 14.51 4.33 5.49
C PRO A 180 13.81 3.61 6.65
N SER A 181 14.52 2.71 7.33
CA SER A 181 13.94 1.80 8.34
C SER A 181 13.44 2.48 9.62
N HIS A 182 13.72 3.77 9.82
CA HIS A 182 13.22 4.56 10.94
C HIS A 182 11.90 5.28 10.62
N LEU A 183 11.43 5.21 9.37
CA LEU A 183 10.17 5.80 8.93
C LEU A 183 9.13 4.70 8.71
N ASP A 184 7.98 4.84 9.33
CA ASP A 184 6.79 4.03 9.07
C ASP A 184 5.75 4.89 8.35
N VAL A 185 5.84 4.90 7.01
CA VAL A 185 4.95 5.71 6.15
C VAL A 185 3.52 5.15 6.05
N GLU A 186 3.24 4.02 6.66
CA GLU A 186 1.88 3.50 6.80
C GLU A 186 1.18 4.12 8.02
N ASP A 187 1.90 4.32 9.11
CA ASP A 187 1.40 4.95 10.34
C ASP A 187 1.46 6.48 10.24
N ASP A 188 2.61 7.04 9.81
CA ASP A 188 2.80 8.46 9.54
C ASP A 188 3.06 8.72 8.05
N VAL A 189 2.03 9.16 7.34
CA VAL A 189 2.11 9.47 5.91
C VAL A 189 2.75 10.83 5.59
N GLY A 190 3.07 11.64 6.60
CA GLY A 190 3.65 12.98 6.40
C GLY A 190 4.88 13.01 5.49
N PRO A 191 5.87 12.12 5.69
CA PRO A 191 7.08 12.06 4.85
C PRO A 191 6.88 11.46 3.46
N LEU A 192 5.71 10.90 3.14
CA LEU A 192 5.50 10.11 1.91
C LEU A 192 5.81 10.88 0.62
N GLY A 193 5.58 12.18 0.61
CA GLY A 193 5.87 13.05 -0.54
C GLY A 193 7.33 12.98 -1.00
N ASP A 194 8.27 12.75 -0.09
CA ASP A 194 9.69 12.67 -0.40
C ASP A 194 10.06 11.39 -1.16
N PHE A 195 9.21 10.35 -1.11
CA PHE A 195 9.52 9.03 -1.64
C PHE A 195 8.68 8.64 -2.86
N VAL A 196 7.45 9.15 -2.99
CA VAL A 196 6.44 8.57 -3.90
C VAL A 196 6.54 9.04 -5.35
N HIS A 197 7.11 10.22 -5.62
CA HIS A 197 7.04 10.83 -6.96
C HIS A 197 7.93 10.16 -8.01
N GLY A 198 9.08 9.66 -7.63
CA GLY A 198 10.07 9.07 -8.54
C GLY A 198 9.97 7.56 -8.72
N THR A 199 8.93 6.91 -8.19
CA THR A 199 8.85 5.46 -8.13
C THR A 199 7.46 4.91 -8.47
N ASN A 200 7.40 3.62 -8.75
CA ASN A 200 6.16 2.85 -8.84
C ASN A 200 6.07 1.73 -7.78
N ALA A 201 7.03 1.68 -6.85
CA ALA A 201 6.96 0.83 -5.69
C ALA A 201 7.74 1.41 -4.51
N LEU A 202 7.16 1.37 -3.33
CA LEU A 202 7.83 1.63 -2.07
C LEU A 202 8.20 0.29 -1.43
N VAL A 203 9.42 0.19 -0.94
CA VAL A 203 9.90 -0.97 -0.19
C VAL A 203 10.27 -0.50 1.20
N MET A 204 9.47 -0.90 2.17
CA MET A 204 9.65 -0.51 3.58
C MET A 204 10.42 -1.61 4.30
N ILE A 205 11.62 -1.28 4.78
CA ILE A 205 12.49 -2.24 5.47
C ILE A 205 11.80 -2.78 6.71
N ARG A 206 11.76 -4.11 6.88
CA ARG A 206 11.09 -4.84 7.97
C ARG A 206 9.57 -4.72 8.00
N HIS A 207 8.95 -4.24 6.93
CA HIS A 207 7.51 -4.06 6.84
C HIS A 207 6.95 -4.75 5.61
N GLY A 208 7.27 -4.27 4.39
CA GLY A 208 6.70 -4.86 3.17
C GLY A 208 6.91 -4.02 1.93
N ILE A 209 6.06 -4.27 0.95
CA ILE A 209 6.09 -3.62 -0.36
C ILE A 209 4.74 -2.98 -0.65
N THR A 210 4.77 -1.78 -1.21
CA THR A 210 3.60 -1.13 -1.81
C THR A 210 3.86 -0.89 -3.28
N SER A 211 3.13 -1.53 -4.18
CA SER A 211 3.19 -1.30 -5.62
C SER A 211 2.06 -0.40 -6.10
N MET A 212 2.35 0.41 -7.11
CA MET A 212 1.46 1.42 -7.67
C MET A 212 1.26 1.19 -9.17
N GLY A 213 0.05 1.45 -9.68
CA GLY A 213 -0.25 1.32 -11.10
C GLY A 213 -1.37 2.26 -11.56
N ARG A 214 -1.42 2.51 -12.87
CA ARG A 214 -2.54 3.23 -13.51
C ARG A 214 -3.85 2.44 -13.43
N ASN A 215 -3.75 1.13 -13.23
CA ASN A 215 -4.84 0.21 -12.96
C ASN A 215 -4.35 -0.96 -12.09
N ILE A 216 -5.26 -1.80 -11.63
CA ILE A 216 -4.95 -2.91 -10.72
C ILE A 216 -4.08 -4.00 -11.36
N SER A 217 -4.19 -4.22 -12.68
CA SER A 217 -3.35 -5.16 -13.41
C SER A 217 -1.90 -4.71 -13.41
N GLU A 218 -1.65 -3.44 -13.68
CA GLU A 218 -0.30 -2.87 -13.67
C GLU A 218 0.34 -2.93 -12.27
N ALA A 219 -0.39 -2.53 -11.22
CA ALA A 219 0.09 -2.65 -9.84
C ALA A 219 0.44 -4.10 -9.49
N TYR A 220 -0.40 -5.06 -9.90
CA TYR A 220 -0.17 -6.49 -9.68
C TYR A 220 1.06 -7.01 -10.42
N HIS A 221 1.26 -6.65 -11.68
CA HIS A 221 2.44 -7.07 -12.44
C HIS A 221 3.73 -6.49 -11.85
N ARG A 222 3.73 -5.23 -11.44
CA ARG A 222 4.86 -4.61 -10.73
C ARG A 222 5.18 -5.32 -9.42
N MET A 223 4.15 -5.64 -8.62
CA MET A 223 4.33 -6.41 -7.39
C MET A 223 4.99 -7.77 -7.66
N ASN A 224 4.47 -8.55 -8.61
CA ASN A 224 5.04 -9.85 -8.96
C ASN A 224 6.48 -9.75 -9.48
N THR A 225 6.75 -8.77 -10.32
CA THR A 225 8.08 -8.59 -10.91
C THR A 225 9.09 -8.22 -9.84
N LEU A 226 8.75 -7.30 -8.94
CA LEU A 226 9.63 -6.88 -7.84
C LEU A 226 9.93 -8.06 -6.89
N THR A 227 8.90 -8.79 -6.45
CA THR A 227 9.07 -9.95 -5.56
C THR A 227 9.85 -11.09 -6.22
N SER A 228 9.63 -11.33 -7.51
CA SER A 228 10.41 -12.29 -8.28
C SER A 228 11.88 -11.89 -8.40
N GLU A 229 12.17 -10.60 -8.57
CA GLU A 229 13.55 -10.10 -8.63
C GLU A 229 14.26 -10.22 -7.29
N VAL A 230 13.58 -9.96 -6.18
CA VAL A 230 14.12 -10.22 -4.83
C VAL A 230 14.50 -11.69 -4.68
N ARG A 231 13.61 -12.59 -5.07
CA ARG A 231 13.87 -14.03 -5.01
C ARG A 231 15.05 -14.44 -5.88
N ARG A 232 15.19 -13.87 -7.10
CA ARG A 232 16.37 -14.10 -7.95
C ARG A 232 17.66 -13.64 -7.27
N ASN A 233 17.66 -12.47 -6.64
CA ASN A 233 18.81 -11.97 -5.87
C ASN A 233 19.21 -12.96 -4.78
N ILE A 234 18.27 -13.42 -3.95
CA ILE A 234 18.51 -14.41 -2.89
C ILE A 234 19.12 -15.68 -3.46
N LEU A 235 18.44 -16.31 -4.42
CA LEU A 235 18.87 -17.59 -5.00
C LEU A 235 20.24 -17.48 -5.67
N THR A 236 20.51 -16.40 -6.39
CA THR A 236 21.80 -16.20 -7.05
C THR A 236 22.92 -15.97 -6.05
N GLU A 237 22.69 -15.16 -5.01
CA GLU A 237 23.69 -14.96 -3.95
C GLU A 237 24.02 -16.27 -3.24
N GLU A 238 23.01 -17.11 -2.93
CA GLU A 238 23.21 -18.43 -2.34
C GLU A 238 24.01 -19.37 -3.26
N MET A 239 23.66 -19.41 -4.54
CA MET A 239 24.36 -20.25 -5.52
C MET A 239 25.82 -19.80 -5.70
N CYS A 240 26.05 -18.50 -5.82
CA CYS A 240 27.38 -17.94 -5.94
C CYS A 240 28.26 -18.23 -4.72
N ALA A 241 27.68 -18.11 -3.51
CA ALA A 241 28.39 -18.43 -2.27
C ALA A 241 28.83 -19.91 -2.23
N ARG A 242 27.96 -20.84 -2.69
CA ARG A 242 28.29 -22.28 -2.77
C ARG A 242 29.34 -22.61 -3.82
N LEU A 243 29.33 -21.88 -4.94
CA LEU A 243 30.23 -22.12 -6.08
C LEU A 243 31.53 -21.33 -6.00
N GLY A 244 31.69 -20.40 -5.06
CA GLY A 244 32.82 -19.49 -4.99
C GLY A 244 32.88 -18.48 -6.15
N THR A 245 31.72 -18.13 -6.72
CA THR A 245 31.60 -17.18 -7.84
C THR A 245 30.93 -15.88 -7.41
N GLN A 246 30.76 -14.93 -8.32
CA GLN A 246 30.08 -13.66 -8.07
C GLN A 246 28.81 -13.56 -8.89
N PRO A 247 27.73 -12.92 -8.35
CA PRO A 247 26.50 -12.66 -9.10
C PRO A 247 26.75 -11.79 -10.34
N ILE A 248 26.08 -12.09 -11.43
CA ILE A 248 26.06 -11.27 -12.63
C ILE A 248 24.77 -10.45 -12.63
N TYR A 249 24.90 -9.14 -12.65
CA TYR A 249 23.77 -8.21 -12.68
C TYR A 249 23.76 -7.43 -13.99
N LEU A 250 22.62 -6.87 -14.36
CA LEU A 250 22.56 -5.90 -15.46
C LEU A 250 23.46 -4.70 -15.14
N THR A 251 24.12 -4.20 -16.16
CA THR A 251 24.87 -2.94 -16.08
C THR A 251 23.90 -1.76 -15.92
N GLN A 252 24.35 -0.65 -15.36
CA GLN A 252 23.51 0.54 -15.23
C GLN A 252 22.99 1.01 -16.60
N LYS A 253 23.81 0.90 -17.66
CA LYS A 253 23.41 1.25 -19.04
C LYS A 253 22.23 0.39 -19.54
N GLU A 254 22.24 -0.90 -19.27
CA GLU A 254 21.13 -1.82 -19.64
C GLU A 254 19.88 -1.48 -18.84
N VAL A 255 20.03 -1.22 -17.54
CA VAL A 255 18.90 -0.83 -16.67
C VAL A 255 18.27 0.47 -17.14
N ASP A 256 19.07 1.50 -17.42
CA ASP A 256 18.58 2.81 -17.88
C ASP A 256 17.90 2.70 -19.24
N TRP A 257 18.47 1.89 -20.13
CA TRP A 257 17.85 1.62 -21.43
C TRP A 257 16.49 0.94 -21.27
N MET A 258 16.37 -0.06 -20.40
CA MET A 258 15.10 -0.75 -20.17
C MET A 258 14.04 0.18 -19.55
N TYR A 259 14.43 1.05 -18.63
CA TYR A 259 13.49 2.06 -18.10
C TYR A 259 13.01 3.02 -19.21
N SER A 260 13.88 3.40 -20.12
CA SER A 260 13.50 4.28 -21.25
C SER A 260 12.50 3.62 -22.24
N GLN A 261 12.45 2.28 -22.27
CA GLN A 261 11.51 1.54 -23.11
C GLN A 261 10.17 1.25 -22.40
N ALA A 262 10.11 1.46 -21.11
CA ALA A 262 8.96 1.05 -20.28
C ALA A 262 7.71 1.94 -20.44
N GLU A 263 7.83 3.14 -20.98
CA GLU A 263 6.72 4.07 -21.18
C GLU A 263 5.66 3.53 -22.15
N ASP A 264 6.07 2.65 -23.09
CA ASP A 264 5.21 2.05 -24.11
C ASP A 264 4.47 0.79 -23.62
N VAL A 265 4.72 0.31 -22.39
CA VAL A 265 4.02 -0.86 -21.86
C VAL A 265 2.57 -0.50 -21.54
N ILE A 266 1.68 -0.93 -22.41
CA ILE A 266 0.24 -0.78 -22.23
C ILE A 266 -0.31 -2.01 -21.53
N TYR A 267 -0.58 -1.90 -20.24
CA TYR A 267 -1.44 -2.87 -19.58
C TYR A 267 -2.89 -2.54 -19.92
N PRO A 268 -3.67 -3.51 -20.47
CA PRO A 268 -5.04 -3.23 -20.83
C PRO A 268 -5.80 -2.68 -19.62
N THR A 269 -6.37 -1.52 -19.79
CA THR A 269 -7.42 -1.04 -18.89
C THR A 269 -8.54 -2.03 -19.06
N SER A 270 -8.87 -2.76 -18.01
CA SER A 270 -10.08 -3.61 -18.00
C SER A 270 -11.26 -2.71 -18.31
N SER A 271 -11.79 -2.88 -19.54
CA SER A 271 -13.06 -2.33 -19.98
C SER A 271 -14.21 -2.88 -19.14
#